data_258478f4c7ee50630084296b69e67079
#
_entry.id   258478f4c7ee50630084296b69e67079
#
_cell.length_a   1.000
_cell.length_b   1.000
_cell.length_c   1.000
_cell.angle_alpha   90.00
_cell.angle_beta   90.00
_cell.angle_gamma   90.00
#
_symmetry.space_group_name_H-M   'P 1'
#
loop_
_entity.id
_entity.type
_entity.pdbx_description
1 polymer ?
#
loop_
_entity_poly.entity_id
_entity_poly.type
_entity_poly.pdbx_seq_one_letter_code
_entity_poly.pdbx_strand_id
1 'polypeptide(L)'
;MPERILTIAGLDAFYGDFQALYGVDMTVAQGEVLAIIGANGADKTTLLRSISGLIRNEAAQIRFRDRAIGAERPDMVARMGLAMVPEGRQLFPSLSVEENLLIGGRVGRPGPWSLRRVYELFPILEERRHQASTSLSGGQQQMVAIGRALMSNPDLIMFDEISLGLAPVIIRDIYAALAGIVGGGMSAIIVEQDITKALSVSSRVYCLQEGRVSLEGRSDSISREEITRAYFGVA
;
A
#
# COMPACT_ATOMS: atom_id res chain seq x y z
N MET A 1 0.15 -12.13 -21.71
CA MET A 1 -0.12 -11.94 -20.27
C MET A 1 0.29 -10.53 -19.95
N PRO A 2 -0.43 -9.79 -19.08
CA PRO A 2 0.01 -8.46 -18.66
C PRO A 2 1.40 -8.57 -17.99
N GLU A 3 2.22 -7.55 -18.20
CA GLU A 3 3.56 -7.47 -17.59
C GLU A 3 3.44 -7.44 -16.07
N ARG A 4 4.26 -8.23 -15.37
CA ARG A 4 4.25 -8.27 -13.90
C ARG A 4 5.18 -7.19 -13.36
N ILE A 5 4.63 -6.31 -12.51
CA ILE A 5 5.43 -5.28 -11.84
C ILE A 5 6.05 -5.81 -10.54
N LEU A 6 5.36 -6.71 -9.84
CA LEU A 6 5.84 -7.34 -8.61
C LEU A 6 5.64 -8.85 -8.69
N THR A 7 6.64 -9.61 -8.28
CA THR A 7 6.57 -11.07 -8.11
C THR A 7 7.17 -11.43 -6.76
N ILE A 8 6.43 -12.17 -5.98
CA ILE A 8 6.86 -12.77 -4.71
C ILE A 8 6.78 -14.28 -4.90
N ALA A 9 7.85 -14.99 -4.55
CA ALA A 9 7.97 -16.44 -4.72
C ALA A 9 8.55 -17.07 -3.46
N GLY A 10 7.74 -17.87 -2.77
CA GLY A 10 8.14 -18.60 -1.58
C GLY A 10 8.64 -17.70 -0.46
N LEU A 11 8.01 -16.53 -0.24
CA LEU A 11 8.49 -15.56 0.74
C LEU A 11 8.29 -16.06 2.16
N ASP A 12 9.40 -16.21 2.87
CA ASP A 12 9.46 -16.38 4.32
C ASP A 12 9.94 -15.08 4.97
N ALA A 13 9.28 -14.63 6.04
CA ALA A 13 9.70 -13.43 6.77
C ALA A 13 9.74 -13.67 8.27
N PHE A 14 10.73 -13.07 8.94
CA PHE A 14 11.03 -13.32 10.34
C PHE A 14 11.20 -12.01 11.14
N TYR A 15 10.80 -12.04 12.40
CA TYR A 15 11.15 -11.09 13.45
C TYR A 15 12.04 -11.81 14.46
N GLY A 16 13.37 -11.71 14.31
CA GLY A 16 14.30 -12.55 15.04
C GLY A 16 14.05 -14.03 14.73
N ASP A 17 13.75 -14.83 15.73
CA ASP A 17 13.47 -16.27 15.58
C ASP A 17 11.99 -16.56 15.28
N PHE A 18 11.12 -15.55 15.33
CA PHE A 18 9.69 -15.73 15.06
C PHE A 18 9.41 -15.59 13.57
N GLN A 19 8.92 -16.66 12.95
CA GLN A 19 8.48 -16.65 11.56
C GLN A 19 7.05 -16.09 11.48
N ALA A 20 6.85 -15.08 10.65
CA ALA A 20 5.58 -14.41 10.44
C ALA A 20 4.96 -14.72 9.06
N LEU A 21 5.77 -14.91 8.03
CA LEU A 21 5.29 -15.33 6.70
C LEU A 21 5.87 -16.69 6.33
N TYR A 22 5.06 -17.51 5.68
CA TYR A 22 5.38 -18.91 5.37
C TYR A 22 5.14 -19.20 3.90
N GLY A 23 6.17 -19.10 3.07
CA GLY A 23 6.14 -19.47 1.66
C GLY A 23 5.09 -18.71 0.85
N VAL A 24 4.98 -17.39 1.04
CA VAL A 24 3.99 -16.57 0.35
C VAL A 24 4.35 -16.43 -1.13
N ASP A 25 3.41 -16.80 -2.01
CA ASP A 25 3.46 -16.54 -3.45
C ASP A 25 2.43 -15.48 -3.82
N MET A 26 2.85 -14.43 -4.53
CA MET A 26 1.96 -13.35 -4.97
C MET A 26 2.52 -12.65 -6.21
N THR A 27 1.64 -12.16 -7.07
CA THR A 27 2.03 -11.34 -8.22
C THR A 27 1.13 -10.12 -8.34
N VAL A 28 1.68 -9.01 -8.85
CA VAL A 28 0.94 -7.81 -9.25
C VAL A 28 1.28 -7.48 -10.68
N ALA A 29 0.26 -7.28 -11.52
CA ALA A 29 0.44 -6.84 -12.89
C ALA A 29 0.62 -5.30 -12.97
N GLN A 30 1.23 -4.83 -14.07
CA GLN A 30 1.33 -3.40 -14.35
C GLN A 30 -0.07 -2.79 -14.45
N GLY A 31 -0.32 -1.69 -13.72
CA GLY A 31 -1.62 -0.99 -13.70
C GLY A 31 -2.73 -1.72 -12.92
N GLU A 32 -2.40 -2.82 -12.24
CA GLU A 32 -3.35 -3.57 -11.41
C GLU A 32 -3.58 -2.90 -10.06
N VAL A 33 -4.82 -2.93 -9.58
CA VAL A 33 -5.17 -2.72 -8.18
C VAL A 33 -5.43 -4.07 -7.55
N LEU A 34 -4.54 -4.47 -6.65
CA LEU A 34 -4.63 -5.72 -5.90
C LEU A 34 -5.08 -5.43 -4.47
N ALA A 35 -6.06 -6.16 -3.96
CA ALA A 35 -6.41 -6.13 -2.54
C ALA A 35 -5.75 -7.29 -1.78
N ILE A 36 -5.32 -7.01 -0.55
CA ILE A 36 -4.91 -8.01 0.43
C ILE A 36 -5.84 -7.89 1.63
N ILE A 37 -6.57 -8.95 1.92
CA ILE A 37 -7.47 -9.04 3.06
C ILE A 37 -6.99 -10.11 4.04
N GLY A 38 -7.48 -10.05 5.27
CA GLY A 38 -7.17 -11.00 6.33
C GLY A 38 -7.44 -10.40 7.70
N ALA A 39 -7.62 -11.25 8.69
CA ALA A 39 -7.86 -10.85 10.08
C ALA A 39 -6.67 -10.06 10.66
N ASN A 40 -6.88 -9.43 11.81
CA ASN A 40 -5.77 -8.88 12.59
C ASN A 40 -4.82 -10.01 13.00
N GLY A 41 -3.52 -9.78 12.82
CA GLY A 41 -2.51 -10.80 13.01
C GLY A 41 -2.30 -11.78 11.86
N ALA A 42 -2.95 -11.57 10.70
CA ALA A 42 -2.70 -12.36 9.49
C ALA A 42 -1.39 -11.99 8.76
N ASP A 43 -0.58 -11.09 9.34
CA ASP A 43 0.71 -10.64 8.85
C ASP A 43 0.70 -9.84 7.53
N LYS A 44 -0.41 -9.16 7.23
CA LYS A 44 -0.54 -8.27 6.07
C LYS A 44 0.52 -7.14 6.06
N THR A 45 0.68 -6.45 7.19
CA THR A 45 1.71 -5.40 7.36
C THR A 45 3.12 -5.97 7.25
N THR A 46 3.36 -7.20 7.72
CA THR A 46 4.65 -7.89 7.56
C THR A 46 4.99 -8.09 6.09
N LEU A 47 4.01 -8.48 5.27
CA LEU A 47 4.17 -8.61 3.82
C LEU A 47 4.54 -7.27 3.17
N LEU A 48 3.84 -6.17 3.50
CA LEU A 48 4.17 -4.84 2.96
C LEU A 48 5.55 -4.36 3.43
N ARG A 49 5.93 -4.62 4.67
CA ARG A 49 7.27 -4.30 5.20
C ARG A 49 8.37 -5.10 4.50
N SER A 50 8.12 -6.36 4.16
CA SER A 50 9.04 -7.18 3.38
C SER A 50 9.22 -6.62 1.97
N ILE A 51 8.14 -6.28 1.28
CA ILE A 51 8.18 -5.68 -0.07
C ILE A 51 8.92 -4.33 -0.06
N SER A 52 8.74 -3.51 0.97
CA SER A 52 9.37 -2.19 1.10
C SER A 52 10.83 -2.24 1.59
N GLY A 53 11.38 -3.42 1.89
CA GLY A 53 12.74 -3.60 2.40
C GLY A 53 12.92 -3.22 3.88
N LEU A 54 11.82 -2.98 4.61
CA LEU A 54 11.83 -2.75 6.07
C LEU A 54 12.09 -4.05 6.85
N ILE A 55 11.73 -5.19 6.29
CA ILE A 55 12.15 -6.52 6.72
C ILE A 55 13.05 -7.07 5.62
N ARG A 56 14.23 -7.53 5.99
CA ARG A 56 15.19 -8.08 5.05
C ARG A 56 14.88 -9.55 4.82
N ASN A 57 14.77 -9.94 3.54
CA ASN A 57 14.47 -11.31 3.11
C ASN A 57 15.56 -11.81 2.16
N GLU A 58 15.43 -13.03 1.66
CA GLU A 58 16.29 -13.50 0.57
C GLU A 58 16.04 -12.70 -0.71
N ALA A 59 17.11 -12.31 -1.39
CA ALA A 59 17.05 -11.39 -2.52
C ALA A 59 16.08 -11.85 -3.61
N ALA A 60 16.06 -13.15 -3.92
CA ALA A 60 15.28 -13.72 -5.02
C ALA A 60 13.79 -13.87 -4.72
N GLN A 61 13.39 -13.86 -3.44
CA GLN A 61 11.98 -14.06 -3.02
C GLN A 61 11.06 -12.91 -3.41
N ILE A 62 11.61 -11.70 -3.57
CA ILE A 62 10.85 -10.53 -4.01
C ILE A 62 11.53 -9.92 -5.23
N ARG A 63 10.80 -9.79 -6.32
CA ARG A 63 11.26 -9.14 -7.55
C ARG A 63 10.32 -8.00 -7.91
N PHE A 64 10.88 -6.80 -8.07
CA PHE A 64 10.18 -5.65 -8.61
C PHE A 64 10.63 -5.47 -10.06
N ARG A 65 9.69 -5.61 -10.99
CA ARG A 65 9.99 -5.87 -12.40
C ARG A 65 10.93 -7.09 -12.47
N ASP A 66 12.03 -6.99 -13.16
CA ASP A 66 12.99 -8.11 -13.27
C ASP A 66 14.11 -8.08 -12.23
N ARG A 67 14.10 -7.09 -11.33
CA ARG A 67 15.15 -6.90 -10.33
C ARG A 67 14.78 -7.54 -8.99
N ALA A 68 15.67 -8.36 -8.45
CA ALA A 68 15.55 -8.90 -7.09
C ALA A 68 15.74 -7.79 -6.06
N ILE A 69 14.78 -7.64 -5.13
CA ILE A 69 14.76 -6.57 -4.13
C ILE A 69 14.64 -7.05 -2.68
N GLY A 70 14.45 -8.36 -2.43
CA GLY A 70 14.19 -8.87 -1.08
C GLY A 70 15.26 -8.55 -0.04
N ALA A 71 16.52 -8.35 -0.47
CA ALA A 71 17.63 -7.95 0.42
C ALA A 71 18.00 -6.47 0.32
N GLU A 72 17.27 -5.68 -0.49
CA GLU A 72 17.57 -4.27 -0.68
C GLU A 72 17.14 -3.42 0.52
N ARG A 73 17.80 -2.28 0.69
CA ARG A 73 17.44 -1.29 1.72
C ARG A 73 16.20 -0.50 1.32
N PRO A 74 15.39 -0.02 2.29
CA PRO A 74 14.15 0.73 2.01
C PRO A 74 14.35 1.95 1.10
N ASP A 75 15.46 2.68 1.27
CA ASP A 75 15.76 3.85 0.43
C ASP A 75 16.04 3.46 -1.02
N MET A 76 16.64 2.31 -1.26
CA MET A 76 16.86 1.78 -2.60
C MET A 76 15.56 1.29 -3.24
N VAL A 77 14.72 0.58 -2.48
CA VAL A 77 13.39 0.14 -2.92
C VAL A 77 12.53 1.34 -3.33
N ALA A 78 12.54 2.41 -2.52
CA ALA A 78 11.82 3.66 -2.85
C ALA A 78 12.36 4.30 -4.14
N ARG A 79 13.68 4.34 -4.35
CA ARG A 79 14.30 4.85 -5.60
C ARG A 79 13.94 4.02 -6.83
N MET A 80 13.61 2.75 -6.68
CA MET A 80 13.14 1.88 -7.77
C MET A 80 11.68 2.16 -8.15
N GLY A 81 10.90 2.85 -7.32
CA GLY A 81 9.54 3.23 -7.61
C GLY A 81 8.47 2.50 -6.79
N LEU A 82 8.85 1.99 -5.64
CA LEU A 82 7.91 1.48 -4.64
C LEU A 82 7.67 2.53 -3.56
N ALA A 83 6.41 2.81 -3.24
CA ALA A 83 6.05 3.65 -2.10
C ALA A 83 5.06 2.93 -1.19
N MET A 84 5.12 3.22 0.11
CA MET A 84 4.20 2.70 1.10
C MET A 84 3.56 3.85 1.88
N VAL A 85 2.24 3.78 2.01
CA VAL A 85 1.46 4.58 2.96
C VAL A 85 1.22 3.68 4.17
N PRO A 86 1.93 3.88 5.29
CA PRO A 86 1.85 3.01 6.44
C PRO A 86 0.58 3.25 7.24
N GLU A 87 0.18 2.24 8.01
CA GLU A 87 -0.79 2.41 9.09
C GLU A 87 -0.33 3.52 10.06
N GLY A 88 -1.27 4.25 10.64
CA GLY A 88 -0.97 5.32 11.60
C GLY A 88 -0.34 6.57 10.99
N ARG A 89 -0.36 6.71 9.64
CA ARG A 89 0.03 7.91 8.86
C ARG A 89 1.50 8.29 8.96
N GLN A 90 2.14 8.13 10.11
CA GLN A 90 3.56 8.39 10.40
C GLN A 90 4.07 9.73 9.83
N LEU A 91 3.32 10.81 10.09
CA LEU A 91 3.73 12.16 9.71
C LEU A 91 4.84 12.66 10.64
N PHE A 92 5.64 13.59 10.12
CA PHE A 92 6.62 14.32 10.93
C PHE A 92 5.90 15.44 11.69
N PRO A 93 5.73 15.32 13.01
CA PRO A 93 4.85 16.23 13.77
C PRO A 93 5.37 17.65 13.87
N SER A 94 6.69 17.85 13.76
CA SER A 94 7.36 19.16 13.79
C SER A 94 7.32 19.89 12.45
N LEU A 95 6.87 19.23 11.38
CA LEU A 95 6.84 19.79 10.04
C LEU A 95 5.41 20.19 9.64
N SER A 96 5.33 21.24 8.81
CA SER A 96 4.10 21.66 8.14
C SER A 96 3.59 20.59 7.17
N VAL A 97 2.38 20.78 6.67
CA VAL A 97 1.80 19.93 5.62
C VAL A 97 2.71 19.89 4.39
N GLU A 98 3.09 21.07 3.87
CA GLU A 98 3.94 21.18 2.68
C GLU A 98 5.31 20.53 2.89
N GLU A 99 5.96 20.74 4.03
CA GLU A 99 7.24 20.12 4.34
C GLU A 99 7.14 18.59 4.42
N ASN A 100 6.04 18.05 5.01
CA ASN A 100 5.77 16.61 4.99
C ASN A 100 5.66 16.08 3.55
N LEU A 101 4.97 16.78 2.66
CA LEU A 101 4.86 16.40 1.25
C LEU A 101 6.21 16.42 0.55
N LEU A 102 7.00 17.50 0.74
CA LEU A 102 8.31 17.68 0.11
C LEU A 102 9.33 16.60 0.49
N ILE A 103 9.23 16.01 1.68
CA ILE A 103 10.08 14.87 2.07
C ILE A 103 9.91 13.70 1.09
N GLY A 104 8.68 13.41 0.64
CA GLY A 104 8.44 12.37 -0.35
C GLY A 104 9.19 12.59 -1.67
N GLY A 105 9.29 13.85 -2.10
CA GLY A 105 10.02 14.24 -3.31
C GLY A 105 11.55 14.07 -3.23
N ARG A 106 12.12 13.91 -2.02
CA ARG A 106 13.57 13.69 -1.85
C ARG A 106 14.09 12.37 -2.42
N VAL A 107 13.19 11.45 -2.74
CA VAL A 107 13.53 10.23 -3.49
C VAL A 107 14.14 10.56 -4.85
N GLY A 108 13.78 11.71 -5.44
CA GLY A 108 14.38 12.26 -6.66
C GLY A 108 13.97 11.56 -7.95
N ARG A 109 12.87 10.80 -7.95
CA ARG A 109 12.34 10.18 -9.16
C ARG A 109 11.58 11.21 -10.01
N PRO A 110 11.83 11.27 -11.33
CA PRO A 110 11.02 12.06 -12.24
C PRO A 110 9.63 11.41 -12.40
N GLY A 111 8.62 12.24 -12.63
CA GLY A 111 7.27 11.75 -12.87
C GLY A 111 6.21 12.84 -12.76
N PRO A 112 4.94 12.47 -12.88
CA PRO A 112 3.85 13.44 -12.95
C PRO A 112 3.49 14.06 -11.60
N TRP A 113 3.88 13.44 -10.46
CA TRP A 113 3.50 13.91 -9.15
C TRP A 113 4.39 15.07 -8.69
N SER A 114 3.73 16.14 -8.29
CA SER A 114 4.31 17.38 -7.78
C SER A 114 3.38 17.94 -6.69
N LEU A 115 3.82 18.93 -5.92
CA LEU A 115 2.95 19.63 -4.95
C LEU A 115 1.64 20.09 -5.60
N ARG A 116 1.73 20.70 -6.80
CA ARG A 116 0.54 21.16 -7.53
C ARG A 116 -0.45 20.02 -7.76
N ARG A 117 0.02 18.87 -8.24
CA ARG A 117 -0.86 17.73 -8.53
C ARG A 117 -1.42 17.07 -7.26
N VAL A 118 -0.67 17.09 -6.16
CA VAL A 118 -1.18 16.64 -4.84
C VAL A 118 -2.25 17.60 -4.34
N TYR A 119 -2.11 18.90 -4.53
CA TYR A 119 -3.12 19.88 -4.17
C TYR A 119 -4.36 19.83 -5.06
N GLU A 120 -4.19 19.56 -6.36
CA GLU A 120 -5.33 19.27 -7.26
C GLU A 120 -6.12 18.04 -6.80
N LEU A 121 -5.43 17.00 -6.29
CA LEU A 121 -6.06 15.80 -5.73
C LEU A 121 -6.71 16.04 -4.37
N PHE A 122 -6.08 16.83 -3.51
CA PHE A 122 -6.50 17.14 -2.14
C PHE A 122 -6.42 18.65 -1.87
N PRO A 123 -7.40 19.47 -2.34
CA PRO A 123 -7.34 20.94 -2.24
C PRO A 123 -7.18 21.45 -0.82
N ILE A 124 -7.76 20.77 0.18
CA ILE A 124 -7.64 21.12 1.59
C ILE A 124 -6.18 21.15 2.08
N LEU A 125 -5.28 20.39 1.44
CA LEU A 125 -3.86 20.39 1.81
C LEU A 125 -3.15 21.67 1.37
N GLU A 126 -3.58 22.30 0.27
CA GLU A 126 -3.08 23.60 -0.16
C GLU A 126 -3.51 24.71 0.80
N GLU A 127 -4.79 24.72 1.19
CA GLU A 127 -5.35 25.68 2.15
C GLU A 127 -4.60 25.63 3.49
N ARG A 128 -4.13 24.44 3.88
CA ARG A 128 -3.49 24.20 5.19
C ARG A 128 -1.98 23.97 5.09
N ARG A 129 -1.36 24.28 3.94
CA ARG A 129 0.03 23.92 3.66
C ARG A 129 1.06 24.38 4.69
N HIS A 130 0.82 25.51 5.35
CA HIS A 130 1.71 26.07 6.37
C HIS A 130 1.37 25.65 7.81
N GLN A 131 0.28 24.89 8.01
CA GLN A 131 -0.09 24.39 9.33
C GLN A 131 0.74 23.18 9.73
N ALA A 132 0.98 23.01 11.03
CA ALA A 132 1.59 21.80 11.56
C ALA A 132 0.71 20.58 11.24
N SER A 133 1.32 19.47 10.83
CA SER A 133 0.57 18.26 10.48
C SER A 133 -0.25 17.68 11.64
N THR A 134 0.15 17.97 12.87
CA THR A 134 -0.56 17.56 14.10
C THR A 134 -1.89 18.30 14.33
N SER A 135 -2.07 19.49 13.73
CA SER A 135 -3.32 20.28 13.87
C SER A 135 -4.43 19.82 12.94
N LEU A 136 -4.14 18.89 12.03
CA LEU A 136 -5.07 18.38 11.05
C LEU A 136 -6.00 17.31 11.64
N SER A 137 -7.21 17.17 11.07
CA SER A 137 -8.06 16.02 11.34
C SER A 137 -7.41 14.71 10.88
N GLY A 138 -7.84 13.57 11.44
CA GLY A 138 -7.29 12.26 11.05
C GLY A 138 -7.37 11.97 9.54
N GLY A 139 -8.46 12.39 8.89
CA GLY A 139 -8.60 12.24 7.43
C GLY A 139 -7.64 13.13 6.64
N GLN A 140 -7.46 14.38 7.08
CA GLN A 140 -6.49 15.29 6.44
C GLN A 140 -5.06 14.79 6.62
N GLN A 141 -4.71 14.25 7.79
CA GLN A 141 -3.42 13.62 8.02
C GLN A 141 -3.20 12.41 7.08
N GLN A 142 -4.26 11.62 6.83
CA GLN A 142 -4.20 10.51 5.89
C GLN A 142 -3.94 11.00 4.45
N MET A 143 -4.60 12.09 4.04
CA MET A 143 -4.35 12.72 2.74
C MET A 143 -2.90 13.21 2.61
N VAL A 144 -2.31 13.77 3.69
CA VAL A 144 -0.89 14.15 3.72
C VAL A 144 0.01 12.93 3.55
N ALA A 145 -0.28 11.81 4.24
CA ALA A 145 0.52 10.58 4.12
C ALA A 145 0.46 10.00 2.70
N ILE A 146 -0.71 9.99 2.07
CA ILE A 146 -0.90 9.59 0.67
C ILE A 146 -0.13 10.55 -0.26
N GLY A 147 -0.32 11.86 -0.11
CA GLY A 147 0.37 12.87 -0.91
C GLY A 147 1.89 12.76 -0.80
N ARG A 148 2.42 12.54 0.41
CA ARG A 148 3.86 12.30 0.63
C ARG A 148 4.36 11.08 -0.13
N ALA A 149 3.62 9.98 -0.14
CA ALA A 149 3.98 8.79 -0.91
C ALA A 149 3.96 9.06 -2.42
N LEU A 150 2.93 9.77 -2.92
CA LEU A 150 2.81 10.16 -4.34
C LEU A 150 3.97 11.06 -4.80
N MET A 151 4.44 11.97 -3.95
CA MET A 151 5.57 12.85 -4.27
C MET A 151 6.87 12.09 -4.60
N SER A 152 6.99 10.81 -4.23
CA SER A 152 8.10 9.96 -4.65
C SER A 152 7.99 9.47 -6.11
N ASN A 153 6.90 9.78 -6.82
CA ASN A 153 6.61 9.32 -8.17
C ASN A 153 6.72 7.79 -8.30
N PRO A 154 5.91 7.02 -7.54
CA PRO A 154 6.00 5.57 -7.55
C PRO A 154 5.37 4.95 -8.80
N ASP A 155 5.86 3.76 -9.18
CA ASP A 155 5.23 2.87 -10.17
C ASP A 155 4.26 1.90 -9.48
N LEU A 156 4.55 1.57 -8.21
CA LEU A 156 3.71 0.76 -7.34
C LEU A 156 3.56 1.46 -5.98
N ILE A 157 2.32 1.72 -5.57
CA ILE A 157 2.01 2.26 -4.26
C ILE A 157 1.29 1.21 -3.41
N MET A 158 1.68 1.11 -2.15
CA MET A 158 1.11 0.17 -1.19
C MET A 158 0.43 0.94 -0.07
N PHE A 159 -0.79 0.56 0.27
CA PHE A 159 -1.60 1.18 1.31
C PHE A 159 -1.88 0.18 2.44
N ASP A 160 -1.46 0.52 3.65
CA ASP A 160 -1.67 -0.30 4.85
C ASP A 160 -2.82 0.26 5.68
N GLU A 161 -3.99 -0.36 5.59
CA GLU A 161 -5.21 -0.05 6.36
C GLU A 161 -5.58 1.44 6.38
N ILE A 162 -5.63 2.07 5.19
CA ILE A 162 -5.83 3.53 5.07
C ILE A 162 -7.20 4.03 5.54
N SER A 163 -8.18 3.14 5.68
CA SER A 163 -9.53 3.48 6.14
C SER A 163 -9.70 3.43 7.66
N LEU A 164 -8.72 2.87 8.39
CA LEU A 164 -8.83 2.62 9.81
C LEU A 164 -8.99 3.92 10.62
N GLY A 165 -10.05 3.96 11.45
CA GLY A 165 -10.33 5.09 12.34
C GLY A 165 -10.77 6.38 11.64
N LEU A 166 -11.21 6.31 10.38
CA LEU A 166 -11.70 7.45 9.62
C LEU A 166 -13.24 7.46 9.53
N ALA A 167 -13.81 8.66 9.44
CA ALA A 167 -15.24 8.82 9.19
C ALA A 167 -15.62 8.34 7.78
N PRO A 168 -16.81 7.76 7.56
CA PRO A 168 -17.23 7.18 6.28
C PRO A 168 -17.13 8.15 5.09
N VAL A 169 -17.40 9.43 5.28
CA VAL A 169 -17.28 10.45 4.24
C VAL A 169 -15.83 10.61 3.77
N ILE A 170 -14.88 10.63 4.69
CA ILE A 170 -13.45 10.75 4.40
C ILE A 170 -12.94 9.49 3.69
N ILE A 171 -13.39 8.33 4.11
CA ILE A 171 -13.05 7.07 3.46
C ILE A 171 -13.49 7.11 2.00
N ARG A 172 -14.73 7.50 1.72
CA ARG A 172 -15.25 7.66 0.36
C ARG A 172 -14.39 8.62 -0.48
N ASP A 173 -14.00 9.77 0.09
CA ASP A 173 -13.21 10.77 -0.63
C ASP A 173 -11.79 10.25 -0.96
N ILE A 174 -11.15 9.53 -0.03
CA ILE A 174 -9.86 8.88 -0.25
C ILE A 174 -9.96 7.81 -1.34
N TYR A 175 -10.99 6.96 -1.30
CA TYR A 175 -11.17 5.91 -2.33
C TYR A 175 -11.52 6.49 -3.70
N ALA A 176 -12.26 7.59 -3.76
CA ALA A 176 -12.49 8.31 -5.01
C ALA A 176 -11.17 8.88 -5.58
N ALA A 177 -10.30 9.41 -4.72
CA ALA A 177 -8.98 9.87 -5.11
C ALA A 177 -8.08 8.72 -5.62
N LEU A 178 -8.17 7.52 -5.02
CA LEU A 178 -7.41 6.35 -5.47
C LEU A 178 -7.70 5.98 -6.92
N ALA A 179 -8.95 6.09 -7.38
CA ALA A 179 -9.30 5.85 -8.79
C ALA A 179 -8.55 6.80 -9.74
N GLY A 180 -8.38 8.07 -9.34
CA GLY A 180 -7.58 9.05 -10.09
C GLY A 180 -6.08 8.78 -10.04
N ILE A 181 -5.58 8.24 -8.92
CA ILE A 181 -4.17 7.87 -8.74
C ILE A 181 -3.79 6.72 -9.68
N VAL A 182 -4.61 5.65 -9.70
CA VAL A 182 -4.33 4.43 -10.48
C VAL A 182 -4.65 4.61 -11.96
N GLY A 183 -5.64 5.45 -12.30
CA GLY A 183 -6.05 5.73 -13.70
C GLY A 183 -4.93 6.23 -14.61
N GLY A 184 -3.79 6.66 -14.05
CA GLY A 184 -2.58 7.04 -14.77
C GLY A 184 -1.61 5.89 -15.08
N GLY A 185 -2.01 4.62 -14.88
CA GLY A 185 -1.17 3.44 -15.13
C GLY A 185 -0.29 3.02 -13.95
N MET A 186 -0.46 3.63 -12.78
CA MET A 186 0.18 3.22 -11.53
C MET A 186 -0.46 1.93 -11.02
N SER A 187 0.34 1.02 -10.48
CA SER A 187 -0.16 -0.17 -9.80
C SER A 187 -0.37 0.12 -8.31
N ALA A 188 -1.30 -0.58 -7.67
CA ALA A 188 -1.54 -0.43 -6.25
C ALA A 188 -1.76 -1.76 -5.54
N ILE A 189 -1.28 -1.86 -4.30
CA ILE A 189 -1.66 -2.88 -3.33
C ILE A 189 -2.43 -2.18 -2.21
N ILE A 190 -3.62 -2.66 -1.90
CA ILE A 190 -4.47 -2.11 -0.84
C ILE A 190 -4.70 -3.19 0.21
N VAL A 191 -4.17 -2.98 1.40
CA VAL A 191 -4.45 -3.84 2.57
C VAL A 191 -5.66 -3.29 3.30
N GLU A 192 -6.68 -4.11 3.48
CA GLU A 192 -7.93 -3.73 4.14
C GLU A 192 -8.51 -4.86 4.99
N GLN A 193 -9.25 -4.49 6.03
CA GLN A 193 -10.06 -5.41 6.84
C GLN A 193 -11.49 -5.50 6.32
N ASP A 194 -12.01 -4.42 5.72
CA ASP A 194 -13.35 -4.40 5.13
C ASP A 194 -13.33 -5.03 3.74
N ILE A 195 -13.80 -6.28 3.68
CA ILE A 195 -13.87 -7.08 2.45
C ILE A 195 -14.65 -6.35 1.35
N THR A 196 -15.77 -5.71 1.69
CA THR A 196 -16.63 -5.04 0.70
C THR A 196 -15.88 -3.88 0.04
N LYS A 197 -15.14 -3.09 0.83
CA LYS A 197 -14.31 -1.99 0.30
C LYS A 197 -13.18 -2.54 -0.56
N ALA A 198 -12.44 -3.54 -0.05
CA ALA A 198 -11.33 -4.15 -0.76
C ALA A 198 -11.76 -4.62 -2.17
N LEU A 199 -12.87 -5.37 -2.26
CA LEU A 199 -13.39 -5.87 -3.53
C LEU A 199 -13.89 -4.76 -4.46
N SER A 200 -14.46 -3.68 -3.92
CA SER A 200 -15.02 -2.58 -4.74
C SER A 200 -13.98 -1.78 -5.51
N VAL A 201 -12.71 -1.84 -5.10
CA VAL A 201 -11.63 -1.01 -5.67
C VAL A 201 -10.52 -1.82 -6.33
N SER A 202 -10.55 -3.14 -6.20
CA SER A 202 -9.52 -4.03 -6.74
C SER A 202 -10.04 -4.90 -7.88
N SER A 203 -9.14 -5.34 -8.74
CA SER A 203 -9.42 -6.31 -9.79
C SER A 203 -9.20 -7.76 -9.31
N ARG A 204 -8.34 -7.94 -8.31
CA ARG A 204 -7.96 -9.23 -7.74
C ARG A 204 -7.71 -9.10 -6.25
N VAL A 205 -7.94 -10.18 -5.52
CA VAL A 205 -7.77 -10.24 -4.07
C VAL A 205 -6.96 -11.46 -3.66
N TYR A 206 -6.08 -11.26 -2.67
CA TYR A 206 -5.46 -12.31 -1.88
C TYR A 206 -6.00 -12.26 -0.46
N CYS A 207 -6.33 -13.42 0.12
CA CYS A 207 -6.61 -13.54 1.54
C CYS A 207 -5.39 -14.12 2.24
N LEU A 208 -4.89 -13.42 3.26
CA LEU A 208 -3.86 -13.92 4.16
C LEU A 208 -4.50 -14.45 5.43
N GLN A 209 -4.01 -15.61 5.87
CA GLN A 209 -4.33 -16.22 7.14
C GLN A 209 -3.07 -16.81 7.76
N GLU A 210 -2.74 -16.42 8.98
CA GLU A 210 -1.57 -16.93 9.71
C GLU A 210 -0.28 -16.95 8.86
N GLY A 211 0.00 -15.83 8.19
CA GLY A 211 1.18 -15.66 7.36
C GLY A 211 1.22 -16.46 6.06
N ARG A 212 0.10 -17.03 5.62
CA ARG A 212 -0.04 -17.80 4.37
C ARG A 212 -1.12 -17.23 3.48
N VAL A 213 -1.00 -17.43 2.18
CA VAL A 213 -2.10 -17.18 1.24
C VAL A 213 -3.11 -18.31 1.36
N SER A 214 -4.31 -18.00 1.83
CA SER A 214 -5.43 -18.95 1.96
C SER A 214 -6.36 -18.94 0.75
N LEU A 215 -6.40 -17.82 -0.01
CA LEU A 215 -7.25 -17.66 -1.16
C LEU A 215 -6.68 -16.61 -2.12
N GLU A 216 -6.80 -16.87 -3.42
CA GLU A 216 -6.58 -15.91 -4.50
C GLU A 216 -7.75 -15.96 -5.47
N GLY A 217 -8.22 -14.81 -5.94
CA GLY A 217 -9.30 -14.77 -6.92
C GLY A 217 -9.54 -13.38 -7.50
N ARG A 218 -10.35 -13.32 -8.54
CA ARG A 218 -10.81 -12.06 -9.12
C ARG A 218 -11.89 -11.45 -8.25
N SER A 219 -11.82 -10.14 -8.01
CA SER A 219 -12.74 -9.43 -7.13
C SER A 219 -14.19 -9.44 -7.62
N ASP A 220 -14.41 -9.58 -8.95
CA ASP A 220 -15.73 -9.61 -9.60
C ASP A 220 -16.40 -10.99 -9.60
N SER A 221 -15.66 -12.07 -9.34
CA SER A 221 -16.16 -13.45 -9.47
C SER A 221 -16.06 -14.25 -8.18
N ILE A 222 -15.23 -13.82 -7.24
CA ILE A 222 -15.07 -14.51 -5.96
C ILE A 222 -16.30 -14.34 -5.08
N SER A 223 -16.80 -15.43 -4.50
CA SER A 223 -17.97 -15.36 -3.63
C SER A 223 -17.61 -14.86 -2.22
N ARG A 224 -18.59 -14.22 -1.57
CA ARG A 224 -18.42 -13.82 -0.16
C ARG A 224 -18.21 -15.02 0.77
N GLU A 225 -18.78 -16.17 0.43
CA GLU A 225 -18.63 -17.40 1.22
C GLU A 225 -17.21 -17.94 1.16
N GLU A 226 -16.59 -17.97 -0.03
CA GLU A 226 -15.18 -18.36 -0.21
C GLU A 226 -14.25 -17.45 0.58
N ILE A 227 -14.48 -16.13 0.51
CA ILE A 227 -13.71 -15.17 1.27
C ILE A 227 -13.90 -15.37 2.78
N THR A 228 -15.13 -15.57 3.24
CA THR A 228 -15.43 -15.75 4.66
C THR A 228 -14.75 -17.01 5.19
N ARG A 229 -14.77 -18.11 4.45
CA ARG A 229 -14.05 -19.33 4.82
C ARG A 229 -12.55 -19.10 4.91
N ALA A 230 -11.95 -18.46 3.89
CA ALA A 230 -10.54 -18.15 3.85
C ALA A 230 -10.10 -17.17 4.95
N TYR A 231 -10.99 -16.23 5.31
CA TYR A 231 -10.72 -15.20 6.32
C TYR A 231 -10.75 -15.74 7.74
N PHE A 232 -11.69 -16.66 8.04
CA PHE A 232 -11.90 -17.22 9.39
C PHE A 232 -11.30 -18.62 9.55
N GLY A 233 -10.78 -19.25 8.49
CA GLY A 233 -10.23 -20.59 8.55
C GLY A 233 -11.27 -21.67 8.87
N VAL A 234 -12.53 -21.45 8.49
CA VAL A 234 -13.61 -22.43 8.73
C VAL A 234 -13.71 -23.34 7.50
N ALA A 235 -13.62 -24.64 7.73
CA ALA A 235 -13.75 -25.67 6.71
C ALA A 235 -15.19 -25.75 6.15
#